data_743c62c5636dd329c767c86f5d33ff8e
#
_entry.id   743c62c5636dd329c767c86f5d33ff8e
#
_cell.length_a   1.000
_cell.length_b   1.000
_cell.length_c   1.000
_cell.angle_alpha   90.00
_cell.angle_beta   90.00
_cell.angle_gamma   90.00
#
_symmetry.space_group_name_H-M   'P 1'
#
loop_
_entity.id
_entity.type
_entity.pdbx_description
1 polymer ?
#
loop_
_entity_poly.entity_id
_entity_poly.type
_entity_poly.pdbx_seq_one_letter_code
_entity_poly.pdbx_strand_id
1 'polypeptide(L)'
;MEIFPPKKPGTIESIYSTLDGLADIKPDFISCTYGAGGNPADTSTIDICRIIKEKYGILPIAHFTCVNNTRADIDKAIELFRAAGIENVLALRGDKNDKYPPKEDFHYAADLIKYLKEKAPELHISGACYPETHPEAESPVADILRMKEKE
;
A
#
# COMPACT_ATOMS: atom_id res chain seq x y z
N MET A 1 10.17 -4.39 8.39
CA MET A 1 10.26 -5.58 7.50
C MET A 1 9.17 -5.54 6.48
N GLU A 2 9.35 -6.15 5.31
CA GLU A 2 8.38 -6.14 4.22
C GLU A 2 8.04 -7.57 3.79
N ILE A 3 6.75 -7.84 3.55
CA ILE A 3 6.25 -9.10 3.05
C ILE A 3 5.39 -8.89 1.80
N PHE A 4 5.28 -9.95 1.00
CA PHE A 4 4.53 -9.95 -0.26
C PHE A 4 3.36 -10.91 -0.16
N PRO A 5 2.14 -10.50 -0.57
CA PRO A 5 1.04 -11.42 -0.75
C PRO A 5 1.42 -12.56 -1.70
N PRO A 6 0.94 -13.78 -1.47
CA PRO A 6 1.25 -14.91 -2.34
C PRO A 6 0.66 -14.70 -3.73
N LYS A 7 1.45 -15.03 -4.77
CA LYS A 7 1.03 -14.88 -6.18
C LYS A 7 -0.08 -15.84 -6.62
N LYS A 8 -0.34 -16.90 -5.84
CA LYS A 8 -1.37 -17.91 -6.17
C LYS A 8 -2.41 -17.98 -5.05
N PRO A 9 -3.72 -18.03 -5.39
CA PRO A 9 -4.76 -18.32 -4.41
C PRO A 9 -4.49 -19.66 -3.68
N GLY A 10 -4.72 -19.72 -2.37
CA GLY A 10 -4.59 -20.95 -1.60
C GLY A 10 -3.24 -21.18 -0.90
N THR A 11 -2.31 -20.23 -0.94
CA THR A 11 -1.01 -20.34 -0.26
C THR A 11 -0.92 -19.42 0.97
N ILE A 12 -2.05 -19.12 1.60
CA ILE A 12 -2.06 -18.28 2.80
C ILE A 12 -1.30 -18.95 3.96
N GLU A 13 -1.23 -20.28 3.97
CA GLU A 13 -0.41 -21.05 4.92
C GLU A 13 1.08 -20.72 4.82
N SER A 14 1.58 -20.42 3.63
CA SER A 14 2.99 -20.02 3.45
C SER A 14 3.29 -18.68 4.14
N ILE A 15 2.30 -17.80 4.24
CA ILE A 15 2.41 -16.52 4.95
C ILE A 15 2.53 -16.74 6.45
N TYR A 16 1.76 -17.68 7.02
CA TYR A 16 1.87 -17.99 8.45
C TYR A 16 3.27 -18.46 8.82
N SER A 17 3.86 -19.37 8.04
CA SER A 17 5.23 -19.83 8.27
C SER A 17 6.25 -18.68 8.22
N THR A 18 6.07 -17.75 7.29
CA THR A 18 6.92 -16.55 7.18
C THR A 18 6.71 -15.62 8.38
N LEU A 19 5.47 -15.36 8.77
CA LEU A 19 5.14 -14.48 9.89
C LEU A 19 5.59 -15.07 11.21
N ASP A 20 5.49 -16.39 11.42
CA ASP A 20 5.99 -17.07 12.62
C ASP A 20 7.50 -16.81 12.78
N GLY A 21 8.29 -16.98 11.71
CA GLY A 21 9.72 -16.68 11.72
C GLY A 21 10.05 -15.19 11.92
N LEU A 22 9.22 -14.28 11.39
CA LEU A 22 9.41 -12.85 11.57
C LEU A 22 9.01 -12.37 12.96
N ALA A 23 7.98 -12.96 13.57
CA ALA A 23 7.52 -12.59 14.90
C ALA A 23 8.58 -12.86 15.99
N ASP A 24 9.40 -13.90 15.81
CA ASP A 24 10.52 -14.21 16.72
C ASP A 24 11.58 -13.11 16.76
N ILE A 25 11.71 -12.32 15.67
CA ILE A 25 12.65 -11.18 15.58
C ILE A 25 12.07 -9.93 16.29
N LYS A 26 10.77 -9.93 16.61
CA LYS A 26 10.02 -8.82 17.26
C LYS A 26 10.19 -7.48 16.52
N PRO A 27 9.84 -7.39 15.24
CA PRO A 27 9.90 -6.13 14.52
C PRO A 27 8.88 -5.13 15.06
N ASP A 28 9.20 -3.84 15.05
CA ASP A 28 8.26 -2.77 15.43
C ASP A 28 7.06 -2.71 14.49
N PHE A 29 7.29 -2.99 13.20
CA PHE A 29 6.23 -3.07 12.19
C PHE A 29 6.58 -4.02 11.04
N ILE A 30 5.55 -4.48 10.34
CA ILE A 30 5.66 -5.23 9.08
C ILE A 30 4.85 -4.53 8.01
N SER A 31 5.49 -4.16 6.89
CA SER A 31 4.79 -3.66 5.71
C SER A 31 4.39 -4.80 4.79
N CYS A 32 3.19 -4.69 4.21
CA CYS A 32 2.66 -5.66 3.26
C CYS A 32 2.46 -4.99 1.91
N THR A 33 3.10 -5.51 0.86
CA THR A 33 2.99 -4.94 -0.48
C THR A 33 1.57 -5.08 -1.03
N TYR A 34 1.18 -4.18 -1.92
CA TYR A 34 -0.13 -4.24 -2.59
C TYR A 34 -0.18 -5.45 -3.53
N GLY A 35 -1.32 -6.13 -3.55
CA GLY A 35 -1.51 -7.41 -4.23
C GLY A 35 -0.98 -7.49 -5.66
N ALA A 36 -0.70 -8.69 -6.12
CA ALA A 36 0.02 -8.98 -7.35
C ALA A 36 -0.53 -8.24 -8.57
N GLY A 37 0.27 -7.31 -9.12
CA GLY A 37 -0.01 -6.62 -10.36
C GLY A 37 -1.04 -5.48 -10.28
N GLY A 38 -1.33 -4.95 -9.07
CA GLY A 38 -2.19 -3.78 -8.92
C GLY A 38 -3.67 -4.03 -9.21
N ASN A 39 -4.17 -5.24 -8.93
CA ASN A 39 -5.60 -5.57 -9.08
C ASN A 39 -6.43 -4.82 -8.02
N PRO A 40 -7.34 -3.90 -8.41
CA PRO A 40 -8.17 -3.16 -7.47
C PRO A 40 -9.09 -4.03 -6.61
N ALA A 41 -9.43 -5.23 -7.06
CA ALA A 41 -10.29 -6.17 -6.35
C ALA A 41 -9.52 -7.11 -5.40
N ASP A 42 -8.19 -7.00 -5.33
CA ASP A 42 -7.36 -7.87 -4.48
C ASP A 42 -7.32 -7.36 -3.04
N THR A 43 -7.96 -8.08 -2.13
CA THR A 43 -7.98 -7.77 -0.69
C THR A 43 -6.87 -8.46 0.09
N SER A 44 -6.00 -9.22 -0.56
CA SER A 44 -4.97 -10.02 0.12
C SER A 44 -4.06 -9.22 1.05
N THR A 45 -3.69 -8.00 0.66
CA THR A 45 -2.91 -7.08 1.51
C THR A 45 -3.65 -6.77 2.81
N ILE A 46 -4.95 -6.49 2.74
CA ILE A 46 -5.79 -6.16 3.89
C ILE A 46 -5.91 -7.37 4.83
N ASP A 47 -6.17 -8.55 4.27
CA ASP A 47 -6.29 -9.79 5.04
C ASP A 47 -4.98 -10.13 5.77
N ILE A 48 -3.84 -9.97 5.11
CA ILE A 48 -2.53 -10.19 5.70
C ILE A 48 -2.24 -9.15 6.79
N CYS A 49 -2.50 -7.87 6.54
CA CYS A 49 -2.33 -6.83 7.55
C CYS A 49 -3.20 -7.07 8.79
N ARG A 50 -4.43 -7.54 8.62
CA ARG A 50 -5.30 -7.94 9.72
C ARG A 50 -4.67 -9.10 10.53
N ILE A 51 -4.17 -10.13 9.86
CA ILE A 51 -3.48 -11.26 10.52
C ILE A 51 -2.26 -10.79 11.31
N ILE A 52 -1.43 -9.91 10.74
CA ILE A 52 -0.25 -9.33 11.42
C ILE A 52 -0.68 -8.65 12.72
N LYS A 53 -1.76 -7.85 12.67
CA LYS A 53 -2.28 -7.13 13.83
C LYS A 53 -2.90 -8.05 14.87
N GLU A 54 -3.85 -8.90 14.46
CA GLU A 54 -4.67 -9.69 15.38
C GLU A 54 -3.95 -10.89 15.97
N LYS A 55 -3.19 -11.62 15.14
CA LYS A 55 -2.52 -12.87 15.58
C LYS A 55 -1.16 -12.59 16.19
N TYR A 56 -0.39 -11.66 15.64
CA TYR A 56 1.00 -11.42 16.06
C TYR A 56 1.18 -10.16 16.91
N GLY A 57 0.17 -9.29 17.00
CA GLY A 57 0.27 -8.04 17.78
C GLY A 57 1.31 -7.07 17.25
N ILE A 58 1.69 -7.19 15.96
CA ILE A 58 2.68 -6.35 15.29
C ILE A 58 1.94 -5.29 14.49
N LEU A 59 2.50 -4.07 14.42
CA LEU A 59 1.93 -2.96 13.65
C LEU A 59 1.99 -3.26 12.13
N PRO A 60 0.87 -3.36 11.41
CA PRO A 60 0.90 -3.51 9.97
C PRO A 60 0.98 -2.15 9.27
N ILE A 61 1.67 -2.10 8.13
CA ILE A 61 1.62 -0.99 7.18
C ILE A 61 1.14 -1.55 5.83
N ALA A 62 -0.04 -1.15 5.40
CA ALA A 62 -0.59 -1.58 4.12
C ALA A 62 -0.02 -0.71 2.98
N HIS A 63 0.65 -1.31 2.00
CA HIS A 63 0.91 -0.59 0.75
C HIS A 63 -0.41 -0.39 0.01
N PHE A 64 -0.59 0.78 -0.59
CA PHE A 64 -1.79 1.11 -1.31
C PHE A 64 -1.46 1.94 -2.56
N THR A 65 -1.86 1.44 -3.73
CA THR A 65 -1.55 2.06 -5.02
C THR A 65 -2.77 2.74 -5.61
N CYS A 66 -2.57 3.78 -6.43
CA CYS A 66 -3.67 4.54 -7.01
C CYS A 66 -3.78 4.47 -8.54
N VAL A 67 -2.71 4.17 -9.27
CA VAL A 67 -2.69 4.30 -10.74
C VAL A 67 -3.79 3.49 -11.45
N ASN A 68 -4.19 2.36 -10.88
CA ASN A 68 -5.20 1.45 -11.46
C ASN A 68 -6.56 1.54 -10.75
N ASN A 69 -6.73 2.48 -9.81
CA ASN A 69 -7.92 2.63 -8.99
C ASN A 69 -8.70 3.90 -9.36
N THR A 70 -10.03 3.79 -9.32
CA THR A 70 -10.92 4.95 -9.33
C THR A 70 -11.12 5.49 -7.91
N ARG A 71 -11.72 6.69 -7.77
CA ARG A 71 -12.13 7.24 -6.46
C ARG A 71 -13.04 6.29 -5.71
N ALA A 72 -13.97 5.64 -6.41
CA ALA A 72 -14.87 4.65 -5.81
C ALA A 72 -14.14 3.41 -5.29
N ASP A 73 -13.08 2.96 -5.98
CA ASP A 73 -12.24 1.85 -5.50
C ASP A 73 -11.47 2.26 -4.23
N ILE A 74 -10.97 3.49 -4.19
CA ILE A 74 -10.28 4.03 -3.00
C ILE A 74 -11.25 4.16 -1.82
N ASP A 75 -12.46 4.71 -2.03
CA ASP A 75 -13.48 4.82 -0.97
C ASP A 75 -13.83 3.44 -0.38
N LYS A 76 -14.00 2.44 -1.26
CA LYS A 76 -14.25 1.07 -0.83
C LYS A 76 -13.08 0.47 -0.03
N ALA A 77 -11.85 0.74 -0.46
CA ALA A 77 -10.66 0.28 0.27
C ALA A 77 -10.53 0.95 1.65
N ILE A 78 -10.87 2.24 1.78
CA ILE A 78 -10.92 2.94 3.07
C ILE A 78 -11.88 2.21 4.04
N GLU A 79 -13.07 1.83 3.58
CA GLU A 79 -14.02 1.09 4.42
C GLU A 79 -13.47 -0.28 4.84
N LEU A 80 -12.75 -0.97 3.94
CA LEU A 80 -12.09 -2.23 4.27
C LEU A 80 -10.94 -2.05 5.27
N PHE A 81 -10.16 -0.97 5.17
CA PHE A 81 -9.12 -0.64 6.15
C PHE A 81 -9.73 -0.39 7.53
N ARG A 82 -10.82 0.39 7.60
CA ARG A 82 -11.58 0.64 8.84
C ARG A 82 -12.07 -0.66 9.47
N ALA A 83 -12.72 -1.50 8.66
CA ALA A 83 -13.24 -2.81 9.11
C ALA A 83 -12.15 -3.76 9.61
N ALA A 84 -10.95 -3.70 9.03
CA ALA A 84 -9.79 -4.50 9.43
C ALA A 84 -8.94 -3.84 10.54
N GLY A 85 -9.29 -2.64 10.99
CA GLY A 85 -8.54 -1.87 11.98
C GLY A 85 -7.13 -1.49 11.52
N ILE A 86 -6.93 -1.29 10.21
CA ILE A 86 -5.67 -0.85 9.62
C ILE A 86 -5.61 0.67 9.69
N GLU A 87 -4.57 1.19 10.34
CA GLU A 87 -4.39 2.63 10.58
C GLU A 87 -3.19 3.21 9.84
N ASN A 88 -2.28 2.36 9.33
CA ASN A 88 -1.03 2.80 8.69
C ASN A 88 -1.00 2.36 7.23
N VAL A 89 -0.82 3.32 6.33
CA VAL A 89 -0.83 3.14 4.89
C VAL A 89 0.42 3.72 4.27
N LEU A 90 1.09 2.97 3.39
CA LEU A 90 2.12 3.49 2.49
C LEU A 90 1.46 3.79 1.14
N ALA A 91 1.20 5.08 0.88
CA ALA A 91 0.56 5.54 -0.33
C ALA A 91 1.57 5.61 -1.49
N LEU A 92 1.27 4.89 -2.55
CA LEU A 92 2.10 4.73 -3.74
C LEU A 92 1.31 5.08 -5.00
N ARG A 93 2.00 5.48 -6.08
CA ARG A 93 1.34 5.56 -7.38
C ARG A 93 1.03 4.15 -7.89
N GLY A 94 1.95 3.23 -7.75
CA GLY A 94 1.96 1.92 -8.39
C GLY A 94 2.55 1.96 -9.80
N ASP A 95 2.82 0.78 -10.35
CA ASP A 95 3.37 0.61 -11.68
C ASP A 95 2.28 0.47 -12.74
N LYS A 96 2.52 1.05 -13.91
CA LYS A 96 1.66 0.83 -15.07
C LYS A 96 1.82 -0.61 -15.56
N ASN A 97 0.71 -1.26 -15.86
CA ASN A 97 0.74 -2.59 -16.48
C ASN A 97 -0.42 -2.75 -17.47
N ASP A 98 -0.23 -3.66 -18.44
CA ASP A 98 -1.19 -3.86 -19.53
C ASP A 98 -2.48 -4.56 -19.06
N LYS A 99 -2.41 -5.31 -17.96
CA LYS A 99 -3.55 -6.07 -17.44
C LYS A 99 -4.55 -5.18 -16.72
N TYR A 100 -4.06 -4.16 -16.02
CA TYR A 100 -4.87 -3.17 -15.31
C TYR A 100 -4.40 -1.78 -15.76
N PRO A 101 -5.00 -1.21 -16.81
CA PRO A 101 -4.58 0.08 -17.34
C PRO A 101 -4.80 1.21 -16.34
N PRO A 102 -3.96 2.25 -16.39
CA PRO A 102 -4.13 3.45 -15.56
C PRO A 102 -5.53 4.04 -15.67
N LYS A 103 -6.02 4.57 -14.55
CA LYS A 103 -7.25 5.36 -14.47
C LYS A 103 -6.92 6.85 -14.44
N GLU A 104 -7.93 7.67 -14.75
CA GLU A 104 -7.77 9.13 -14.84
C GLU A 104 -7.91 9.85 -13.49
N ASP A 105 -8.35 9.15 -12.44
CA ASP A 105 -8.65 9.76 -11.14
C ASP A 105 -7.42 10.18 -10.34
N PHE A 106 -6.30 9.46 -10.52
CA PHE A 106 -5.05 9.68 -9.78
C PHE A 106 -3.85 9.46 -10.69
N HIS A 107 -2.98 10.47 -10.80
CA HIS A 107 -1.78 10.41 -11.63
C HIS A 107 -0.52 10.15 -10.80
N TYR A 108 -0.51 10.60 -9.53
CA TYR A 108 0.64 10.52 -8.62
C TYR A 108 0.22 10.06 -7.23
N ALA A 109 1.18 9.56 -6.45
CA ALA A 109 0.98 9.24 -5.05
C ALA A 109 0.52 10.45 -4.22
N ALA A 110 0.92 11.67 -4.60
CA ALA A 110 0.47 12.90 -3.95
C ALA A 110 -1.05 13.11 -4.05
N ASP A 111 -1.66 12.73 -5.20
CA ASP A 111 -3.11 12.81 -5.38
C ASP A 111 -3.84 11.86 -4.42
N LEU A 112 -3.31 10.64 -4.28
CA LEU A 112 -3.83 9.66 -3.32
C LEU A 112 -3.68 10.15 -1.89
N ILE A 113 -2.51 10.66 -1.51
CA ILE A 113 -2.25 11.18 -0.16
C ILE A 113 -3.24 12.29 0.19
N LYS A 114 -3.44 13.25 -0.72
CA LYS A 114 -4.41 14.33 -0.53
C LYS A 114 -5.83 13.79 -0.34
N TYR A 115 -6.23 12.85 -1.18
CA TYR A 115 -7.55 12.24 -1.11
C TYR A 115 -7.76 11.46 0.20
N LEU A 116 -6.77 10.68 0.62
CA LEU A 116 -6.83 9.94 1.89
C LEU A 116 -6.87 10.89 3.10
N LYS A 117 -6.08 11.96 3.12
CA LYS A 117 -6.12 12.98 4.19
C LYS A 117 -7.51 13.63 4.31
N GLU A 118 -8.23 13.78 3.19
CA GLU A 118 -9.60 14.33 3.18
C GLU A 118 -10.65 13.31 3.64
N LYS A 119 -10.58 12.06 3.13
CA LYS A 119 -11.62 11.04 3.32
C LYS A 119 -11.44 10.17 4.56
N ALA A 120 -10.21 10.02 5.00
CA ALA A 120 -9.82 9.16 6.11
C ALA A 120 -8.71 9.82 6.96
N PRO A 121 -8.99 10.97 7.60
CA PRO A 121 -7.99 11.72 8.38
C PRO A 121 -7.42 10.94 9.58
N GLU A 122 -8.05 9.85 9.96
CA GLU A 122 -7.59 8.91 10.99
C GLU A 122 -6.43 8.03 10.54
N LEU A 123 -6.17 7.91 9.22
CA LEU A 123 -5.07 7.10 8.70
C LEU A 123 -3.73 7.82 8.84
N HIS A 124 -2.73 7.10 9.30
CA HIS A 124 -1.33 7.51 9.25
C HIS A 124 -0.76 7.18 7.87
N ILE A 125 -0.46 8.21 7.09
CA ILE A 125 -0.07 8.06 5.70
C ILE A 125 1.42 8.31 5.54
N SER A 126 2.13 7.35 4.95
CA SER A 126 3.52 7.46 4.52
C SER A 126 3.60 7.50 3.00
N GLY A 127 4.63 8.14 2.46
CA GLY A 127 4.92 8.16 1.03
C GLY A 127 6.30 7.61 0.72
N ALA A 128 6.49 7.05 -0.49
CA ALA A 128 7.81 6.63 -0.96
C ALA A 128 8.64 7.83 -1.41
N CYS A 129 9.95 7.72 -1.20
CA CYS A 129 10.97 8.66 -1.64
C CYS A 129 12.04 7.89 -2.43
N TYR A 130 12.44 8.42 -3.58
CA TYR A 130 13.52 7.89 -4.42
C TYR A 130 14.72 8.82 -4.35
N PRO A 131 15.81 8.46 -3.64
CA PRO A 131 17.01 9.32 -3.58
C PRO A 131 17.73 9.44 -4.94
N GLU A 132 17.61 8.41 -5.81
CA GLU A 132 18.25 8.36 -7.12
C GLU A 132 17.42 8.94 -8.27
N THR A 133 16.28 9.54 -8.00
CA THR A 133 15.30 9.98 -9.00
C THR A 133 14.45 8.82 -9.57
N HIS A 134 13.14 9.04 -9.64
CA HIS A 134 12.24 8.04 -10.22
C HIS A 134 12.52 7.88 -11.73
N PRO A 135 12.55 6.65 -12.30
CA PRO A 135 12.84 6.42 -13.73
C PRO A 135 11.92 7.15 -14.70
N GLU A 136 10.69 7.44 -14.31
CA GLU A 136 9.71 8.17 -15.12
C GLU A 136 9.67 9.68 -14.83
N ALA A 137 10.55 10.20 -13.96
CA ALA A 137 10.60 11.63 -13.68
C ALA A 137 11.24 12.41 -14.86
N GLU A 138 10.73 13.58 -15.14
CA GLU A 138 11.25 14.46 -16.20
C GLU A 138 12.68 14.96 -15.90
N SER A 139 12.98 15.13 -14.61
CA SER A 139 14.31 15.52 -14.12
C SER A 139 14.43 15.26 -12.62
N PRO A 140 15.68 15.21 -12.06
CA PRO A 140 15.88 15.12 -10.62
C PRO A 140 15.21 16.24 -9.84
N VAL A 141 15.24 17.45 -10.36
CA VAL A 141 14.61 18.62 -9.72
C VAL A 141 13.09 18.49 -9.70
N ALA A 142 12.48 18.04 -10.80
CA ALA A 142 11.04 17.80 -10.87
C ALA A 142 10.61 16.73 -9.88
N ASP A 143 11.40 15.66 -9.71
CA ASP A 143 11.11 14.58 -8.77
C ASP A 143 11.18 15.06 -7.31
N ILE A 144 12.20 15.86 -6.96
CA ILE A 144 12.32 16.48 -5.63
C ILE A 144 11.13 17.39 -5.33
N LEU A 145 10.68 18.20 -6.31
CA LEU A 145 9.51 19.06 -6.12
C LEU A 145 8.23 18.25 -5.89
N ARG A 146 8.05 17.12 -6.59
CA ARG A 146 6.93 16.22 -6.35
C ARG A 146 6.98 15.52 -4.98
N MET A 147 8.18 15.27 -4.42
CA MET A 147 8.27 14.77 -3.04
C MET A 147 7.75 15.80 -2.04
N LYS A 148 8.02 17.08 -2.27
CA LYS A 148 7.49 18.18 -1.47
C LYS A 148 5.96 18.28 -1.49
N GLU A 149 5.31 17.86 -2.58
CA GLU A 149 3.85 17.80 -2.68
C GLU A 149 3.22 16.71 -1.78
N LYS A 150 4.02 15.74 -1.31
CA LYS A 150 3.56 14.65 -0.42
C LYS A 150 3.63 15.02 1.07
N GLU A 151 4.34 16.08 1.40
CA GLU A 151 4.52 16.61 2.75
C GLU A 151 3.23 17.33 3.23
#